data_c4d7b259e39e0d1205280208a5a654f8
#
_entry.id   c4d7b259e39e0d1205280208a5a654f8
#
_cell.length_a   1.000
_cell.length_b   1.000
_cell.length_c   1.000
_cell.angle_alpha   90.00
_cell.angle_beta   90.00
_cell.angle_gamma   90.00
#
_symmetry.space_group_name_H-M   'P 1'
#
loop_
_entity.id
_entity.type
_entity.pdbx_description
1 polymer ?
#
loop_
_entity_poly.entity_id
_entity_poly.type
_entity_poly.pdbx_seq_one_letter_code
_entity_poly.pdbx_strand_id
1 'polypeptide(L)'
;MLTRVNEKKTGEAVIPAVRIAEAGFPAPFRSGLEYSSPARGTWNIVHTGMLIPEAHQIYVCGAGCLRGVVLTAAEMGTMDRFSTVAVRENNLLDGDMEDLVIEGVSDIIGKLPKKPPAVLVFTSCIHHFTGVDLDMIYARLRERFPEIDFADCYMNPIMRKSGLTPDQLMRSRLYMPLHERPLNSSSVAIIGNDLAAQEDSDLVKLLRAAGLRIHEITSCRTYEEYQEMAESSVYISYNPDAVPGGNMLAERLGGRHHYLKFSFNEEEIDEEFGKLAETLTECCSPCEEEENPSGGCPENKADSFAARVRNALSVIRAEGKAAEAQAVKDTLAVIGDTPVAIDYTFCPRPLGLARFLLDNGFNVKKVYVDSIPAADRPDHDYLQNNYPDLMLYPTVHAAMRFASTENTEGEGASADSDREKVSVLAVGQKAAYFENTKHFVNVVEGGGMTGYEAVTRTLGLMKDAYLHEKSVRDLVQVKGLGCEVCVR
;
A
#
# COMPACT_ATOMS: atom_id res chain seq x y z
N MET A 1 7.42 -0.87 -40.55
CA MET A 1 6.13 -0.21 -40.82
C MET A 1 5.70 0.48 -39.55
N LEU A 2 5.55 1.81 -39.58
CA LEU A 2 5.08 2.57 -38.41
C LEU A 2 3.57 2.34 -38.26
N THR A 3 3.14 1.86 -37.09
CA THR A 3 1.72 1.65 -36.76
C THR A 3 1.29 2.78 -35.81
N ARG A 4 0.11 3.36 -36.03
CA ARG A 4 -0.46 4.32 -35.06
C ARG A 4 -0.71 3.61 -33.73
N VAL A 5 -0.43 4.32 -32.62
CA VAL A 5 -0.51 3.75 -31.26
C VAL A 5 -1.90 3.16 -30.93
N ASN A 6 -2.95 3.69 -31.52
CA ASN A 6 -4.35 3.27 -31.29
C ASN A 6 -4.96 2.47 -32.46
N GLU A 7 -4.16 1.98 -33.40
CA GLU A 7 -4.67 1.23 -34.54
C GLU A 7 -4.61 -0.27 -34.25
N LYS A 8 -5.80 -0.91 -34.11
CA LYS A 8 -5.93 -2.35 -33.99
C LYS A 8 -5.44 -3.01 -35.29
N LYS A 9 -4.37 -3.76 -35.24
CA LYS A 9 -4.05 -4.68 -36.34
C LYS A 9 -4.89 -5.93 -36.18
N THR A 10 -5.50 -6.37 -37.25
CA THR A 10 -6.21 -7.67 -37.36
C THR A 10 -5.28 -8.78 -36.84
N GLY A 11 -5.61 -9.39 -35.71
CA GLY A 11 -4.85 -10.46 -35.04
C GLY A 11 -3.98 -10.09 -33.84
N GLU A 12 -3.80 -8.80 -33.51
CA GLU A 12 -2.92 -8.35 -32.39
C GLU A 12 -3.63 -8.06 -31.07
N ALA A 13 -4.95 -8.17 -30.99
CA ALA A 13 -5.70 -7.61 -29.86
C ALA A 13 -6.52 -8.65 -29.06
N VAL A 14 -6.03 -9.88 -28.97
CA VAL A 14 -6.64 -10.80 -28.00
C VAL A 14 -6.05 -10.49 -26.63
N ILE A 15 -6.90 -9.99 -25.73
CA ILE A 15 -6.53 -9.83 -24.33
C ILE A 15 -6.25 -11.22 -23.76
N PRO A 16 -5.08 -11.48 -23.15
CA PRO A 16 -4.72 -12.79 -22.63
C PRO A 16 -5.42 -13.07 -21.29
N ALA A 17 -6.75 -13.11 -21.32
CA ALA A 17 -7.53 -13.55 -20.16
C ALA A 17 -7.34 -15.07 -19.97
N VAL A 18 -7.28 -15.51 -18.71
CA VAL A 18 -7.15 -16.92 -18.37
C VAL A 18 -8.18 -17.32 -17.31
N ARG A 19 -8.76 -18.51 -17.44
CA ARG A 19 -9.58 -19.04 -16.34
C ARG A 19 -8.68 -19.39 -15.16
N ILE A 20 -9.16 -19.15 -13.94
CA ILE A 20 -8.37 -19.46 -12.75
C ILE A 20 -7.95 -20.93 -12.70
N ALA A 21 -8.79 -21.84 -13.21
CA ALA A 21 -8.47 -23.25 -13.33
C ALA A 21 -7.18 -23.55 -14.14
N GLU A 22 -6.82 -22.66 -15.04
CA GLU A 22 -5.66 -22.78 -15.94
C GLU A 22 -4.52 -21.84 -15.57
N ALA A 23 -4.76 -20.96 -14.59
CA ALA A 23 -3.81 -19.93 -14.19
C ALA A 23 -2.62 -20.51 -13.43
N GLY A 24 -1.40 -20.15 -13.85
CA GLY A 24 -0.18 -20.48 -13.12
C GLY A 24 0.02 -19.58 -11.90
N PHE A 25 0.59 -20.15 -10.84
CA PHE A 25 0.96 -19.40 -9.65
C PHE A 25 2.49 -19.24 -9.57
N PRO A 26 3.04 -18.09 -9.21
CA PRO A 26 2.40 -16.81 -8.90
C PRO A 26 2.14 -15.93 -10.15
N ALA A 27 2.50 -16.40 -11.32
CA ALA A 27 2.44 -15.64 -12.58
C ALA A 27 1.39 -16.24 -13.53
N PRO A 28 0.15 -15.73 -13.55
CA PRO A 28 -0.90 -16.23 -14.44
C PRO A 28 -0.63 -15.89 -15.91
N PHE A 29 0.18 -14.88 -16.18
CA PHE A 29 0.48 -14.41 -17.53
C PHE A 29 1.97 -14.47 -17.85
N ARG A 30 2.29 -14.62 -19.14
CA ARG A 30 3.68 -14.52 -19.61
C ARG A 30 4.14 -13.07 -19.59
N SER A 31 5.35 -12.84 -19.11
CA SER A 31 6.00 -11.54 -19.16
C SER A 31 6.27 -11.12 -20.62
N GLY A 32 6.17 -9.82 -20.91
CA GLY A 32 6.39 -9.27 -22.24
C GLY A 32 6.55 -7.75 -22.15
N LEU A 33 6.18 -7.06 -23.26
CA LEU A 33 6.10 -5.61 -23.26
C LEU A 33 4.97 -5.15 -22.34
N GLU A 34 5.26 -4.19 -21.47
CA GLU A 34 4.31 -3.66 -20.52
C GLU A 34 3.63 -2.39 -21.05
N TYR A 35 2.33 -2.31 -20.80
CA TYR A 35 1.51 -1.14 -21.02
C TYR A 35 1.23 -0.45 -19.67
N SER A 36 1.53 0.81 -19.58
CA SER A 36 1.13 1.61 -18.42
C SER A 36 -0.19 2.30 -18.73
N SER A 37 -1.27 1.80 -18.15
CA SER A 37 -2.60 2.39 -18.30
C SER A 37 -2.62 3.82 -17.73
N PRO A 38 -3.37 4.77 -18.35
CA PRO A 38 -3.59 6.10 -17.79
C PRO A 38 -4.61 6.03 -16.64
N ALA A 39 -4.31 5.20 -15.66
CA ALA A 39 -5.10 4.99 -14.46
C ALA A 39 -4.15 5.10 -13.26
N ARG A 40 -4.67 5.62 -12.16
CA ARG A 40 -3.94 5.62 -10.90
C ARG A 40 -3.74 4.17 -10.44
N GLY A 41 -2.91 3.99 -9.48
CA GLY A 41 -2.60 2.72 -8.86
C GLY A 41 -2.15 2.93 -7.43
N THR A 42 -1.39 1.98 -6.92
CA THR A 42 -0.76 2.06 -5.59
C THR A 42 0.21 3.25 -5.50
N TRP A 43 0.52 3.65 -4.30
CA TRP A 43 1.47 4.71 -4.04
C TRP A 43 2.87 4.35 -4.55
N ASN A 44 3.64 5.36 -4.90
CA ASN A 44 5.01 5.19 -5.35
C ASN A 44 6.01 5.76 -4.31
N ILE A 45 7.31 5.57 -4.56
CA ILE A 45 8.39 5.98 -3.67
C ILE A 45 8.36 7.46 -3.26
N VAL A 46 7.80 8.36 -4.08
CA VAL A 46 7.68 9.78 -3.73
C VAL A 46 6.63 9.96 -2.64
N HIS A 47 5.45 9.34 -2.81
CA HIS A 47 4.40 9.38 -1.81
C HIS A 47 4.90 8.83 -0.47
N THR A 48 5.44 7.62 -0.50
CA THR A 48 5.92 6.93 0.69
C THR A 48 7.03 7.72 1.39
N GLY A 49 8.00 8.26 0.65
CA GLY A 49 9.07 9.06 1.24
C GLY A 49 8.60 10.39 1.85
N MET A 50 7.47 10.96 1.37
CA MET A 50 6.91 12.19 1.94
C MET A 50 6.23 11.98 3.30
N LEU A 51 6.04 10.72 3.74
CA LEU A 51 5.48 10.41 5.05
C LEU A 51 6.39 10.84 6.21
N ILE A 52 7.73 10.89 6.03
CA ILE A 52 8.61 11.41 7.09
C ILE A 52 8.42 12.95 7.14
N PRO A 53 7.87 13.48 8.23
CA PRO A 53 7.62 14.91 8.32
C PRO A 53 8.93 15.71 8.33
N GLU A 54 8.90 16.91 7.78
CA GLU A 54 10.04 17.84 7.68
C GLU A 54 11.26 17.30 6.88
N ALA A 55 11.24 16.04 6.43
CA ALA A 55 12.31 15.49 5.61
C ALA A 55 12.29 16.05 4.19
N HIS A 56 13.46 16.06 3.52
CA HIS A 56 13.62 16.49 2.14
C HIS A 56 14.03 15.31 1.26
N GLN A 57 13.41 15.17 0.09
CA GLN A 57 13.76 14.15 -0.89
C GLN A 57 14.64 14.72 -1.99
N ILE A 58 15.77 14.06 -2.28
CA ILE A 58 16.68 14.44 -3.36
C ILE A 58 16.83 13.26 -4.32
N TYR A 59 16.43 13.45 -5.58
CA TYR A 59 16.51 12.43 -6.63
C TYR A 59 17.71 12.68 -7.53
N VAL A 60 18.65 11.73 -7.57
CA VAL A 60 19.86 11.79 -8.40
C VAL A 60 19.72 10.81 -9.55
N CYS A 61 19.37 11.30 -10.75
CA CYS A 61 19.14 10.41 -11.89
C CYS A 61 19.13 11.18 -13.23
N GLY A 62 19.12 10.43 -14.32
CA GLY A 62 19.00 11.01 -15.66
C GLY A 62 17.66 11.75 -15.86
N ALA A 63 17.67 12.80 -16.66
CA ALA A 63 16.53 13.69 -16.88
C ALA A 63 15.23 12.97 -17.29
N GLY A 64 15.33 11.87 -18.05
CA GLY A 64 14.16 11.07 -18.44
C GLY A 64 13.47 10.39 -17.27
N CYS A 65 14.23 9.97 -16.24
CA CYS A 65 13.70 9.35 -15.04
C CYS A 65 13.08 10.37 -14.07
N LEU A 66 13.57 11.61 -14.06
CA LEU A 66 13.07 12.68 -13.18
C LEU A 66 11.63 13.06 -13.46
N ARG A 67 11.15 12.92 -14.69
CA ARG A 67 9.80 13.37 -15.08
C ARG A 67 8.70 12.78 -14.19
N GLY A 68 8.74 11.47 -13.94
CA GLY A 68 7.70 10.79 -13.15
C GLY A 68 7.67 11.28 -11.71
N VAL A 69 8.84 11.34 -11.07
CA VAL A 69 8.95 11.74 -9.66
C VAL A 69 8.63 13.22 -9.44
N VAL A 70 9.06 14.10 -10.34
CA VAL A 70 8.72 15.54 -10.31
C VAL A 70 7.21 15.74 -10.43
N LEU A 71 6.56 15.06 -11.38
CA LEU A 71 5.11 15.15 -11.55
C LEU A 71 4.37 14.67 -10.30
N THR A 72 4.83 13.59 -9.67
CA THR A 72 4.21 13.10 -8.42
C THR A 72 4.36 14.12 -7.29
N ALA A 73 5.56 14.66 -7.06
CA ALA A 73 5.77 15.69 -6.04
C ALA A 73 4.92 16.94 -6.27
N ALA A 74 4.76 17.34 -7.54
CA ALA A 74 3.90 18.48 -7.92
C ALA A 74 2.42 18.17 -7.65
N GLU A 75 1.95 16.95 -7.95
CA GLU A 75 0.58 16.52 -7.65
C GLU A 75 0.27 16.54 -6.14
N MET A 76 1.24 16.15 -5.32
CA MET A 76 1.13 16.17 -3.86
C MET A 76 1.21 17.60 -3.28
N GLY A 77 1.60 18.60 -4.07
CA GLY A 77 1.87 19.94 -3.57
C GLY A 77 3.11 20.04 -2.68
N THR A 78 4.07 19.11 -2.80
CA THR A 78 5.23 18.97 -1.91
C THR A 78 6.56 19.36 -2.57
N MET A 79 6.53 20.24 -3.56
CA MET A 79 7.73 20.68 -4.28
C MET A 79 8.74 21.42 -3.40
N ASP A 80 8.32 21.98 -2.28
CA ASP A 80 9.17 22.61 -1.27
C ASP A 80 10.07 21.59 -0.51
N ARG A 81 9.66 20.32 -0.50
CA ARG A 81 10.38 19.20 0.11
C ARG A 81 11.02 18.26 -0.90
N PHE A 82 11.16 18.72 -2.15
CA PHE A 82 11.60 17.89 -3.26
C PHE A 82 12.68 18.61 -4.08
N SER A 83 13.79 17.93 -4.36
CA SER A 83 14.87 18.46 -5.22
C SER A 83 15.43 17.37 -6.13
N THR A 84 16.17 17.79 -7.16
CA THR A 84 16.77 16.87 -8.12
C THR A 84 18.20 17.24 -8.45
N VAL A 85 19.05 16.22 -8.63
CA VAL A 85 20.38 16.32 -9.24
C VAL A 85 20.33 15.55 -10.56
N ALA A 86 20.53 16.26 -11.67
CA ALA A 86 20.47 15.64 -12.99
C ALA A 86 21.82 15.00 -13.37
N VAL A 87 21.82 13.68 -13.54
CA VAL A 87 22.96 12.96 -14.12
C VAL A 87 22.97 13.18 -15.63
N ARG A 88 24.11 13.62 -16.16
CA ARG A 88 24.36 13.86 -17.60
C ARG A 88 25.36 12.85 -18.14
N GLU A 89 25.44 12.74 -19.46
CA GLU A 89 26.38 11.86 -20.14
C GLU A 89 27.85 12.12 -19.75
N ASN A 90 28.22 13.40 -19.55
CA ASN A 90 29.58 13.77 -19.11
C ASN A 90 29.94 13.12 -17.78
N ASN A 91 29.01 13.07 -16.81
CA ASN A 91 29.28 12.48 -15.52
C ASN A 91 29.62 10.98 -15.61
N LEU A 92 29.01 10.28 -16.59
CA LEU A 92 29.32 8.88 -16.87
C LEU A 92 30.69 8.70 -17.55
N LEU A 93 31.04 9.64 -18.45
CA LEU A 93 32.29 9.57 -19.21
C LEU A 93 33.50 9.99 -18.34
N ASP A 94 33.32 10.99 -17.50
CA ASP A 94 34.36 11.54 -16.64
C ASP A 94 34.56 10.72 -15.36
N GLY A 95 33.59 9.85 -15.02
CA GLY A 95 33.65 8.98 -13.83
C GLY A 95 33.50 9.75 -12.51
N ASP A 96 32.78 10.88 -12.52
CA ASP A 96 32.59 11.78 -11.38
C ASP A 96 31.24 11.58 -10.65
N MET A 97 30.67 10.39 -10.76
CA MET A 97 29.33 10.08 -10.24
C MET A 97 29.22 10.23 -8.71
N GLU A 98 30.24 9.82 -7.97
CA GLU A 98 30.30 9.97 -6.51
C GLU A 98 30.33 11.44 -6.11
N ASP A 99 31.21 12.22 -6.74
CA ASP A 99 31.33 13.66 -6.49
C ASP A 99 30.06 14.40 -6.88
N LEU A 100 29.41 14.01 -7.98
CA LEU A 100 28.13 14.58 -8.40
C LEU A 100 27.04 14.40 -7.32
N VAL A 101 26.96 13.22 -6.70
CA VAL A 101 25.97 12.99 -5.63
C VAL A 101 26.34 13.84 -4.41
N ILE A 102 27.58 13.76 -3.95
CA ILE A 102 28.03 14.46 -2.73
C ILE A 102 27.88 15.98 -2.88
N GLU A 103 28.41 16.56 -3.95
CA GLU A 103 28.38 18.00 -4.15
C GLU A 103 26.97 18.49 -4.54
N GLY A 104 26.22 17.72 -5.34
CA GLY A 104 24.85 18.07 -5.72
C GLY A 104 23.90 18.08 -4.53
N VAL A 105 23.97 17.06 -3.65
CA VAL A 105 23.20 17.02 -2.40
C VAL A 105 23.61 18.14 -1.46
N SER A 106 24.93 18.40 -1.32
CA SER A 106 25.46 19.47 -0.46
C SER A 106 25.03 20.87 -0.93
N ASP A 107 25.05 21.11 -2.23
CA ASP A 107 24.62 22.39 -2.83
C ASP A 107 23.12 22.63 -2.58
N ILE A 108 22.29 21.58 -2.73
CA ILE A 108 20.86 21.66 -2.43
C ILE A 108 20.65 22.01 -0.97
N ILE A 109 21.25 21.25 -0.04
CA ILE A 109 21.10 21.50 1.40
C ILE A 109 21.52 22.90 1.78
N GLY A 110 22.63 23.40 1.17
CA GLY A 110 23.12 24.75 1.39
C GLY A 110 22.19 25.86 0.90
N LYS A 111 21.31 25.57 -0.07
CA LYS A 111 20.35 26.52 -0.66
C LYS A 111 18.96 26.46 -0.02
N LEU A 112 18.66 25.41 0.76
CA LEU A 112 17.37 25.32 1.44
C LEU A 112 17.22 26.44 2.49
N PRO A 113 16.05 27.06 2.60
CA PRO A 113 15.81 28.14 3.58
C PRO A 113 15.92 27.65 5.03
N LYS A 114 15.65 26.38 5.27
CA LYS A 114 15.84 25.70 6.56
C LYS A 114 16.46 24.33 6.28
N LYS A 115 17.49 23.96 7.03
CA LYS A 115 18.05 22.61 6.95
C LYS A 115 17.01 21.59 7.44
N PRO A 116 16.72 20.54 6.65
CA PRO A 116 15.80 19.49 7.06
C PRO A 116 16.47 18.59 8.11
N PRO A 117 15.70 17.99 9.04
CA PRO A 117 16.24 17.04 10.00
C PRO A 117 16.64 15.71 9.34
N ALA A 118 16.02 15.36 8.22
CA ALA A 118 16.37 14.17 7.45
C ALA A 118 16.36 14.43 5.94
N VAL A 119 17.23 13.73 5.21
CA VAL A 119 17.32 13.77 3.75
C VAL A 119 17.29 12.34 3.20
N LEU A 120 16.31 12.07 2.34
CA LEU A 120 16.21 10.84 1.58
C LEU A 120 16.88 11.05 0.22
N VAL A 121 18.00 10.38 -0.03
CA VAL A 121 18.72 10.49 -1.30
C VAL A 121 18.39 9.29 -2.17
N PHE A 122 17.72 9.54 -3.28
CA PHE A 122 17.30 8.51 -4.23
C PHE A 122 18.32 8.39 -5.37
N THR A 123 19.08 7.31 -5.38
CA THR A 123 19.93 6.95 -6.51
C THR A 123 19.16 6.11 -7.52
N SER A 124 19.61 6.09 -8.78
CA SER A 124 18.96 5.38 -9.86
C SER A 124 19.76 4.16 -10.34
N CYS A 125 19.20 3.39 -11.27
CA CYS A 125 19.88 2.25 -11.88
C CYS A 125 21.24 2.58 -12.51
N ILE A 126 21.47 3.82 -12.92
CA ILE A 126 22.77 4.27 -13.48
C ILE A 126 23.90 4.07 -12.45
N HIS A 127 23.66 4.44 -11.19
CA HIS A 127 24.64 4.26 -10.11
C HIS A 127 25.01 2.80 -9.90
N HIS A 128 24.01 1.91 -9.99
CA HIS A 128 24.26 0.47 -9.90
C HIS A 128 25.09 -0.06 -11.09
N PHE A 129 24.77 0.36 -12.31
CA PHE A 129 25.50 -0.09 -13.51
C PHE A 129 26.93 0.42 -13.58
N THR A 130 27.20 1.60 -13.06
CA THR A 130 28.54 2.20 -13.05
C THR A 130 29.35 1.80 -11.83
N GLY A 131 28.79 1.03 -10.89
CA GLY A 131 29.48 0.54 -9.70
C GLY A 131 29.88 1.65 -8.73
N VAL A 132 29.02 2.67 -8.60
CA VAL A 132 29.21 3.79 -7.66
C VAL A 132 29.31 3.30 -6.23
N ASP A 133 30.28 3.78 -5.47
CA ASP A 133 30.48 3.50 -4.05
C ASP A 133 29.48 4.31 -3.19
N LEU A 134 28.29 3.74 -2.98
CA LEU A 134 27.24 4.39 -2.19
C LEU A 134 27.62 4.51 -0.71
N ASP A 135 28.35 3.55 -0.14
CA ASP A 135 28.76 3.57 1.27
C ASP A 135 29.68 4.76 1.52
N MET A 136 30.63 5.00 0.62
CA MET A 136 31.52 6.17 0.68
C MET A 136 30.73 7.48 0.55
N ILE A 137 29.79 7.56 -0.37
CA ILE A 137 28.93 8.75 -0.55
C ILE A 137 28.21 9.11 0.76
N TYR A 138 27.49 8.13 1.34
CA TYR A 138 26.73 8.38 2.57
C TYR A 138 27.63 8.66 3.78
N ALA A 139 28.81 8.03 3.86
CA ALA A 139 29.81 8.36 4.88
C ALA A 139 30.24 9.83 4.78
N ARG A 140 30.53 10.32 3.56
CA ARG A 140 30.90 11.72 3.32
C ARG A 140 29.77 12.69 3.60
N LEU A 141 28.54 12.37 3.24
CA LEU A 141 27.38 13.22 3.53
C LEU A 141 27.14 13.35 5.04
N ARG A 142 27.22 12.23 5.79
CA ARG A 142 27.09 12.26 7.26
C ARG A 142 28.24 13.01 7.94
N GLU A 143 29.48 12.90 7.44
CA GLU A 143 30.62 13.69 7.92
C GLU A 143 30.39 15.20 7.69
N ARG A 144 29.84 15.59 6.53
CA ARG A 144 29.62 16.99 6.15
C ARG A 144 28.44 17.63 6.86
N PHE A 145 27.40 16.85 7.16
CA PHE A 145 26.16 17.28 7.79
C PHE A 145 25.76 16.37 8.95
N PRO A 146 26.51 16.40 10.07
CA PRO A 146 26.28 15.49 11.20
C PRO A 146 24.92 15.71 11.90
N GLU A 147 24.27 16.84 11.64
CA GLU A 147 22.95 17.21 12.15
C GLU A 147 21.78 16.68 11.30
N ILE A 148 22.06 16.02 10.16
CA ILE A 148 21.03 15.53 9.23
C ILE A 148 21.07 14.01 9.17
N ASP A 149 19.93 13.38 9.34
CA ASP A 149 19.78 11.94 9.13
C ASP A 149 19.65 11.62 7.63
N PHE A 150 20.57 10.84 7.10
CA PHE A 150 20.55 10.42 5.69
C PHE A 150 19.99 9.01 5.54
N ALA A 151 18.94 8.86 4.72
CA ALA A 151 18.45 7.56 4.27
C ALA A 151 18.87 7.30 2.82
N ASP A 152 19.49 6.15 2.60
CA ASP A 152 19.85 5.64 1.27
C ASP A 152 18.60 5.04 0.59
N CYS A 153 18.09 5.72 -0.41
CA CYS A 153 16.91 5.31 -1.14
C CYS A 153 17.24 4.97 -2.60
N TYR A 154 16.40 4.15 -3.21
CA TYR A 154 16.70 3.61 -4.53
C TYR A 154 15.51 3.75 -5.48
N MET A 155 15.77 4.31 -6.65
CA MET A 155 14.88 4.31 -7.80
C MET A 155 15.42 3.33 -8.85
N ASN A 156 15.40 2.04 -8.51
CA ASN A 156 16.00 1.00 -9.34
C ASN A 156 15.01 -0.13 -9.66
N PRO A 157 14.20 -0.01 -10.74
CA PRO A 157 13.22 -1.03 -11.11
C PRO A 157 13.84 -2.35 -11.55
N ILE A 158 15.13 -2.38 -11.87
CA ILE A 158 15.85 -3.59 -12.32
C ILE A 158 16.03 -4.59 -11.18
N MET A 159 16.09 -4.12 -9.94
CA MET A 159 16.26 -4.94 -8.74
C MET A 159 15.05 -5.83 -8.41
N ARG A 160 13.92 -5.66 -9.08
CA ARG A 160 12.68 -6.44 -8.85
C ARG A 160 12.84 -7.96 -8.87
N LYS A 161 13.90 -8.47 -9.52
CA LYS A 161 14.11 -9.91 -9.72
C LYS A 161 15.23 -10.51 -8.84
N SER A 162 15.95 -9.69 -8.09
CA SER A 162 17.17 -10.12 -7.39
C SER A 162 17.27 -9.61 -5.95
N GLY A 163 16.18 -9.67 -5.19
CA GLY A 163 16.17 -9.21 -3.79
C GLY A 163 14.83 -8.61 -3.40
N LEU A 164 14.86 -7.64 -2.51
CA LEU A 164 13.67 -6.89 -2.13
C LEU A 164 13.11 -6.10 -3.32
N THR A 165 11.79 -6.06 -3.44
CA THR A 165 11.14 -5.19 -4.42
C THR A 165 11.43 -3.72 -4.12
N PRO A 166 11.31 -2.80 -5.10
CA PRO A 166 11.46 -1.37 -4.83
C PRO A 166 10.56 -0.86 -3.70
N ASP A 167 9.35 -1.40 -3.57
CA ASP A 167 8.41 -1.08 -2.51
C ASP A 167 8.89 -1.57 -1.14
N GLN A 168 9.30 -2.83 -1.03
CA GLN A 168 9.86 -3.40 0.19
C GLN A 168 11.10 -2.63 0.64
N LEU A 169 11.96 -2.27 -0.31
CA LEU A 169 13.16 -1.51 -0.02
C LEU A 169 12.81 -0.10 0.47
N MET A 170 11.89 0.60 -0.21
CA MET A 170 11.45 1.93 0.22
C MET A 170 10.85 1.91 1.63
N ARG A 171 9.97 0.95 1.93
CA ARG A 171 9.35 0.80 3.26
C ARG A 171 10.39 0.48 4.34
N SER A 172 11.46 -0.26 4.02
CA SER A 172 12.55 -0.48 4.96
C SER A 172 13.38 0.78 5.21
N ARG A 173 13.58 1.61 4.17
CA ARG A 173 14.33 2.87 4.28
C ARG A 173 13.57 3.97 5.02
N LEU A 174 12.25 3.88 5.03
CA LEU A 174 11.39 4.83 5.72
C LEU A 174 11.68 4.96 7.22
N TYR A 175 12.20 3.92 7.84
CA TYR A 175 12.50 3.88 9.28
C TYR A 175 14.00 3.95 9.61
N MET A 176 14.86 4.09 8.62
CA MET A 176 16.31 4.23 8.84
C MET A 176 16.71 5.46 9.67
N PRO A 177 16.04 6.62 9.52
CA PRO A 177 16.35 7.80 10.32
C PRO A 177 15.92 7.73 11.80
N LEU A 178 15.19 6.70 12.23
CA LEU A 178 14.84 6.55 13.64
C LEU A 178 16.07 6.27 14.49
N HIS A 179 16.22 7.00 15.59
CA HIS A 179 17.30 6.77 16.56
C HIS A 179 16.87 5.77 17.63
N GLU A 180 17.83 5.06 18.21
CA GLU A 180 17.57 4.19 19.35
C GLU A 180 17.03 5.01 20.54
N ARG A 181 15.95 4.56 21.14
CA ARG A 181 15.31 5.12 22.34
C ARG A 181 14.93 3.98 23.30
N PRO A 182 14.82 4.26 24.60
CA PRO A 182 14.30 3.28 25.56
C PRO A 182 12.91 2.81 25.12
N LEU A 183 12.68 1.50 25.11
CA LEU A 183 11.37 0.96 24.77
C LEU A 183 10.36 1.28 25.86
N ASN A 184 9.17 1.66 25.44
CA ASN A 184 8.01 1.92 26.27
C ASN A 184 6.97 0.79 26.10
N SER A 185 6.78 0.00 27.14
CA SER A 185 5.84 -1.13 27.14
C SER A 185 4.36 -0.73 26.99
N SER A 186 4.05 0.56 27.08
CA SER A 186 2.70 1.11 26.83
C SER A 186 2.54 1.63 25.37
N SER A 187 3.55 1.47 24.51
CA SER A 187 3.61 2.07 23.18
C SER A 187 3.74 1.02 22.10
N VAL A 188 2.99 1.22 21.01
CA VAL A 188 3.07 0.42 19.79
C VAL A 188 3.14 1.34 18.57
N ALA A 189 3.78 0.90 17.49
CA ALA A 189 3.78 1.65 16.24
C ALA A 189 3.14 0.86 15.10
N ILE A 190 2.24 1.49 14.35
CA ILE A 190 1.77 0.97 13.06
C ILE A 190 2.75 1.45 12.00
N ILE A 191 3.30 0.52 11.21
CA ILE A 191 4.38 0.78 10.26
C ILE A 191 4.06 0.22 8.86
N GLY A 192 4.68 0.83 7.85
CA GLY A 192 4.65 0.36 6.47
C GLY A 192 3.35 0.57 5.72
N ASN A 193 2.41 1.28 6.31
CA ASN A 193 1.19 1.75 5.66
C ASN A 193 1.42 3.11 5.00
N ASP A 194 0.75 3.34 3.88
CA ASP A 194 0.77 4.63 3.17
C ASP A 194 -0.40 5.51 3.56
N LEU A 195 -1.52 4.89 3.93
CA LEU A 195 -2.74 5.54 4.39
C LEU A 195 -2.92 5.27 5.89
N ALA A 196 -3.46 6.24 6.61
CA ALA A 196 -3.71 6.10 8.04
C ALA A 196 -4.63 4.91 8.33
N ALA A 197 -4.33 4.16 9.38
CA ALA A 197 -5.25 3.17 9.90
C ALA A 197 -6.57 3.84 10.28
N GLN A 198 -7.69 3.25 9.88
CA GLN A 198 -9.00 3.81 10.18
C GLN A 198 -9.24 3.79 11.70
N GLU A 199 -9.78 4.90 12.21
CA GLU A 199 -10.06 5.07 13.65
C GLU A 199 -11.00 4.00 14.21
N ASP A 200 -11.88 3.47 13.37
CA ASP A 200 -12.85 2.43 13.67
C ASP A 200 -12.43 1.05 13.14
N SER A 201 -11.19 0.90 12.65
CA SER A 201 -10.65 -0.43 12.31
C SER A 201 -10.46 -1.29 13.55
N ASP A 202 -10.58 -2.60 13.38
CA ASP A 202 -10.48 -3.51 14.52
C ASP A 202 -9.09 -3.51 15.17
N LEU A 203 -8.03 -3.22 14.39
CA LEU A 203 -6.69 -3.01 14.92
C LEU A 203 -6.67 -1.83 15.90
N VAL A 204 -7.15 -0.66 15.48
CA VAL A 204 -7.14 0.53 16.33
C VAL A 204 -8.05 0.37 17.55
N LYS A 205 -9.23 -0.26 17.36
CA LYS A 205 -10.13 -0.60 18.50
C LYS A 205 -9.44 -1.48 19.53
N LEU A 206 -8.75 -2.55 19.09
CA LEU A 206 -8.04 -3.47 19.98
C LEU A 206 -6.94 -2.74 20.77
N LEU A 207 -6.09 -1.96 20.08
CA LEU A 207 -4.99 -1.25 20.70
C LEU A 207 -5.46 -0.20 21.72
N ARG A 208 -6.53 0.57 21.39
CA ARG A 208 -7.12 1.55 22.30
C ARG A 208 -7.79 0.91 23.51
N ALA A 209 -8.57 -0.16 23.30
CA ALA A 209 -9.20 -0.89 24.40
C ALA A 209 -8.17 -1.52 25.34
N ALA A 210 -7.02 -1.88 24.83
CA ALA A 210 -5.87 -2.34 25.62
C ALA A 210 -5.20 -1.20 26.41
N GLY A 211 -5.48 0.08 26.09
CA GLY A 211 -4.85 1.25 26.72
C GLY A 211 -3.45 1.53 26.20
N LEU A 212 -3.15 1.17 24.94
CA LEU A 212 -1.85 1.37 24.32
C LEU A 212 -1.79 2.72 23.59
N ARG A 213 -0.65 3.39 23.69
CA ARG A 213 -0.32 4.55 22.85
C ARG A 213 0.07 4.07 21.46
N ILE A 214 -0.60 4.62 20.46
CA ILE A 214 -0.39 4.25 19.04
C ILE A 214 0.44 5.34 18.39
N HIS A 215 1.59 4.97 17.82
CA HIS A 215 2.36 5.80 16.92
C HIS A 215 2.10 5.34 15.49
N GLU A 216 2.00 6.27 14.57
CA GLU A 216 1.80 5.96 13.15
C GLU A 216 2.41 7.07 12.31
N ILE A 217 3.23 6.72 11.31
CA ILE A 217 3.95 7.70 10.49
C ILE A 217 2.99 8.66 9.76
N THR A 218 1.82 8.17 9.36
CA THR A 218 0.79 8.95 8.66
C THR A 218 0.15 10.04 9.54
N SER A 219 0.27 9.92 10.86
CA SER A 219 -0.24 10.89 11.83
C SER A 219 0.83 11.86 12.36
N CYS A 220 2.11 11.58 12.14
CA CYS A 220 3.22 12.42 12.56
C CYS A 220 3.23 13.75 11.81
N ARG A 221 3.29 14.86 12.54
CA ARG A 221 3.35 16.22 11.98
C ARG A 221 4.74 16.84 12.08
N THR A 222 5.55 16.37 13.02
CA THR A 222 6.92 16.83 13.26
C THR A 222 7.90 15.66 13.20
N TYR A 223 9.16 15.97 12.93
CA TYR A 223 10.22 14.95 12.96
C TYR A 223 10.41 14.34 14.34
N GLU A 224 10.15 15.07 15.41
CA GLU A 224 10.20 14.54 16.78
C GLU A 224 9.10 13.50 17.04
N GLU A 225 7.86 13.76 16.61
CA GLU A 225 6.77 12.76 16.68
C GLU A 225 7.11 11.50 15.89
N TYR A 226 7.78 11.65 14.74
CA TYR A 226 8.29 10.51 13.99
C TYR A 226 9.37 9.75 14.78
N GLN A 227 10.29 10.44 15.45
CA GLN A 227 11.32 9.83 16.29
C GLN A 227 10.75 9.08 17.51
N GLU A 228 9.60 9.51 18.06
CA GLU A 228 8.92 8.81 19.14
C GLU A 228 8.44 7.40 18.75
N MET A 229 8.28 7.11 17.47
CA MET A 229 7.94 5.75 17.00
C MET A 229 8.99 4.71 17.43
N ALA A 230 10.24 5.13 17.62
CA ALA A 230 11.34 4.26 18.06
C ALA A 230 11.17 3.72 19.49
N GLU A 231 10.32 4.34 20.31
CA GLU A 231 10.04 3.91 21.70
C GLU A 231 9.09 2.71 21.75
N SER A 232 8.48 2.32 20.64
CA SER A 232 7.45 1.29 20.61
C SER A 232 8.00 -0.11 20.88
N SER A 233 7.35 -0.84 21.78
CA SER A 233 7.70 -2.22 22.11
C SER A 233 7.26 -3.20 21.02
N VAL A 234 6.20 -2.86 20.26
CA VAL A 234 5.71 -3.66 19.14
C VAL A 234 5.53 -2.78 17.91
N TYR A 235 6.11 -3.21 16.80
CA TYR A 235 5.90 -2.64 15.46
C TYR A 235 4.90 -3.50 14.70
N ILE A 236 3.76 -2.96 14.33
CA ILE A 236 2.68 -3.70 13.67
C ILE A 236 2.60 -3.26 12.22
N SER A 237 2.69 -4.20 11.29
CA SER A 237 2.42 -3.94 9.88
C SER A 237 1.28 -4.81 9.37
N TYR A 238 0.46 -4.27 8.44
CA TYR A 238 -0.58 -5.03 7.73
C TYR A 238 -0.40 -4.98 6.21
N ASN A 239 0.60 -4.24 5.72
CA ASN A 239 1.04 -4.30 4.33
C ASN A 239 2.15 -5.36 4.19
N PRO A 240 2.01 -6.36 3.30
CA PRO A 240 3.00 -7.42 3.13
C PRO A 240 4.37 -6.90 2.68
N ASP A 241 4.44 -5.79 1.94
CA ASP A 241 5.69 -5.19 1.51
C ASP A 241 6.45 -4.47 2.65
N ALA A 242 5.80 -4.26 3.78
CA ALA A 242 6.44 -3.73 4.98
C ALA A 242 7.19 -4.78 5.82
N VAL A 243 6.93 -6.06 5.60
CA VAL A 243 7.47 -7.14 6.44
C VAL A 243 9.01 -7.13 6.53
N PRO A 244 9.78 -7.03 5.44
CA PRO A 244 11.24 -6.96 5.55
C PRO A 244 11.72 -5.74 6.36
N GLY A 245 11.10 -4.58 6.11
CA GLY A 245 11.42 -3.33 6.82
C GLY A 245 11.09 -3.41 8.31
N GLY A 246 9.94 -4.00 8.66
CA GLY A 246 9.52 -4.21 10.05
C GLY A 246 10.47 -5.12 10.82
N ASN A 247 10.93 -6.22 10.21
CA ASN A 247 11.91 -7.10 10.81
C ASN A 247 13.26 -6.39 11.05
N MET A 248 13.75 -5.66 10.04
CA MET A 248 15.00 -4.88 10.15
C MET A 248 14.89 -3.80 11.26
N LEU A 249 13.74 -3.15 11.36
CA LEU A 249 13.48 -2.14 12.38
C LEU A 249 13.50 -2.75 13.78
N ALA A 250 12.78 -3.86 13.98
CA ALA A 250 12.72 -4.56 15.25
C ALA A 250 14.10 -5.08 15.69
N GLU A 251 14.88 -5.64 14.77
CA GLU A 251 16.25 -6.11 15.04
C GLU A 251 17.15 -4.94 15.48
N ARG A 252 17.04 -3.76 14.84
CA ARG A 252 17.87 -2.60 15.12
C ARG A 252 17.49 -1.89 16.42
N LEU A 253 16.19 -1.72 16.71
CA LEU A 253 15.70 -0.95 17.85
C LEU A 253 15.32 -1.79 19.06
N GLY A 254 15.35 -3.14 18.96
CA GLY A 254 15.09 -4.06 20.06
C GLY A 254 13.62 -4.31 20.38
N GLY A 255 12.68 -3.75 19.60
CA GLY A 255 11.25 -4.08 19.70
C GLY A 255 10.89 -5.39 19.00
N ARG A 256 9.62 -5.73 18.96
CA ARG A 256 9.12 -6.92 18.24
C ARG A 256 8.26 -6.52 17.05
N HIS A 257 8.54 -7.04 15.86
CA HIS A 257 7.70 -6.87 14.69
C HIS A 257 6.58 -7.92 14.66
N HIS A 258 5.35 -7.47 14.42
CA HIS A 258 4.18 -8.30 14.19
C HIS A 258 3.54 -7.95 12.84
N TYR A 259 3.45 -8.93 11.95
CA TYR A 259 2.71 -8.78 10.70
C TYR A 259 1.29 -9.29 10.88
N LEU A 260 0.32 -8.37 10.87
CA LEU A 260 -1.11 -8.66 10.89
C LEU A 260 -1.55 -8.91 9.44
N LYS A 261 -1.74 -10.15 9.06
CA LYS A 261 -2.14 -10.53 7.72
C LYS A 261 -3.55 -10.02 7.41
N PHE A 262 -3.68 -9.29 6.31
CA PHE A 262 -4.98 -8.84 5.83
C PHE A 262 -5.82 -10.02 5.32
N SER A 263 -7.09 -10.13 5.72
CA SER A 263 -7.98 -11.21 5.30
C SER A 263 -9.44 -10.78 5.20
N PHE A 264 -10.19 -11.49 4.35
CA PHE A 264 -11.65 -11.49 4.28
C PHE A 264 -12.27 -12.79 4.81
N ASN A 265 -11.44 -13.74 5.26
CA ASN A 265 -11.91 -14.99 5.85
C ASN A 265 -12.03 -14.84 7.37
N GLU A 266 -13.21 -15.16 7.91
CA GLU A 266 -13.55 -15.03 9.33
C GLU A 266 -12.58 -15.80 10.24
N GLU A 267 -12.28 -17.05 9.90
CA GLU A 267 -11.39 -17.90 10.71
C GLU A 267 -9.95 -17.35 10.70
N GLU A 268 -9.49 -16.87 9.55
CA GLU A 268 -8.16 -16.27 9.39
C GLU A 268 -8.07 -14.93 10.13
N ILE A 269 -9.12 -14.09 10.11
CA ILE A 269 -9.19 -12.85 10.91
C ILE A 269 -9.07 -13.19 12.39
N ASP A 270 -9.83 -14.17 12.87
CA ASP A 270 -9.78 -14.62 14.27
C ASP A 270 -8.40 -15.12 14.69
N GLU A 271 -7.74 -15.90 13.84
CA GLU A 271 -6.40 -16.42 14.08
C GLU A 271 -5.36 -15.28 14.13
N GLU A 272 -5.37 -14.39 13.16
CA GLU A 272 -4.39 -13.28 13.05
C GLU A 272 -4.53 -12.29 14.23
N PHE A 273 -5.75 -11.91 14.60
CA PHE A 273 -5.97 -11.07 15.77
C PHE A 273 -5.66 -11.81 17.09
N GLY A 274 -5.82 -13.14 17.13
CA GLY A 274 -5.36 -13.97 18.24
C GLY A 274 -3.85 -13.90 18.43
N LYS A 275 -3.08 -14.08 17.36
CA LYS A 275 -1.61 -13.96 17.36
C LYS A 275 -1.14 -12.55 17.76
N LEU A 276 -1.86 -11.52 17.27
CA LEU A 276 -1.56 -10.14 17.69
C LEU A 276 -1.79 -9.95 19.19
N ALA A 277 -2.90 -10.45 19.72
CA ALA A 277 -3.21 -10.37 21.16
C ALA A 277 -2.14 -11.08 22.02
N GLU A 278 -1.63 -12.22 21.57
CA GLU A 278 -0.51 -12.92 22.22
C GLU A 278 0.75 -12.06 22.22
N THR A 279 1.13 -11.51 21.04
CA THR A 279 2.30 -10.61 20.90
C THR A 279 2.19 -9.39 21.82
N LEU A 280 1.02 -8.74 21.85
CA LEU A 280 0.79 -7.60 22.75
C LEU A 280 0.93 -7.98 24.22
N THR A 281 0.38 -9.14 24.60
CA THR A 281 0.44 -9.61 26.00
C THR A 281 1.87 -9.94 26.44
N GLU A 282 2.69 -10.46 25.54
CA GLU A 282 4.10 -10.77 25.80
C GLU A 282 5.00 -9.52 25.89
N CYS A 283 4.74 -8.51 25.06
CA CYS A 283 5.65 -7.38 24.86
C CYS A 283 5.19 -6.09 25.54
N CYS A 284 3.91 -5.95 25.84
CA CYS A 284 3.34 -4.74 26.39
C CYS A 284 2.86 -4.96 27.83
N SER A 285 3.03 -3.94 28.65
CA SER A 285 2.57 -3.92 30.04
C SER A 285 2.32 -2.46 30.45
N PRO A 286 1.24 -1.82 29.96
CA PRO A 286 0.96 -0.44 30.28
C PRO A 286 0.76 -0.28 31.79
N CYS A 287 1.66 0.45 32.43
CA CYS A 287 1.47 0.94 33.79
C CYS A 287 0.50 2.13 33.71
N GLU A 288 -0.66 2.03 34.34
CA GLU A 288 -1.46 3.24 34.63
C GLU A 288 -0.60 4.15 35.52
N GLU A 289 -0.29 5.34 35.02
CA GLU A 289 0.34 6.41 35.81
C GLU A 289 -0.68 6.93 36.84
N GLU A 290 -0.96 6.14 37.87
CA GLU A 290 -1.48 6.70 39.11
C GLU A 290 -0.30 6.89 40.05
N GLU A 291 -0.13 8.13 40.48
CA GLU A 291 0.81 8.65 41.46
C GLU A 291 0.99 7.71 42.65
N ASN A 292 1.97 6.82 42.61
CA ASN A 292 2.44 6.16 43.81
C ASN A 292 3.98 6.03 43.78
N PRO A 293 4.70 6.86 44.57
CA PRO A 293 6.17 6.92 44.51
C PRO A 293 6.90 5.77 45.22
N SER A 294 6.20 4.70 45.57
CA SER A 294 6.81 3.51 46.20
C SER A 294 6.84 2.32 45.23
N GLY A 295 7.91 2.24 44.50
CA GLY A 295 8.25 1.27 43.45
C GLY A 295 7.86 -0.19 43.70
N GLY A 296 7.06 -0.73 42.79
CA GLY A 296 6.78 -2.12 42.63
C GLY A 296 5.56 -2.25 41.73
N CYS A 297 5.77 -2.72 40.51
CA CYS A 297 4.64 -3.10 39.64
C CYS A 297 3.94 -4.33 40.30
N PRO A 298 2.69 -4.26 40.75
CA PRO A 298 2.04 -5.41 41.38
C PRO A 298 1.84 -6.54 40.34
N GLU A 299 2.09 -7.80 40.69
CA GLU A 299 1.85 -8.99 39.89
C GLU A 299 0.45 -9.07 39.26
N ASN A 300 -0.52 -8.36 39.84
CA ASN A 300 -1.90 -8.26 39.34
C ASN A 300 -2.11 -7.38 38.08
N LYS A 301 -1.13 -6.59 37.64
CA LYS A 301 -1.32 -5.66 36.49
C LYS A 301 -1.16 -6.32 35.13
N ALA A 302 -0.27 -7.28 34.98
CA ALA A 302 -0.11 -8.05 33.74
C ALA A 302 -1.36 -8.87 33.44
N ASP A 303 -1.97 -9.50 34.48
CA ASP A 303 -3.24 -10.21 34.36
C ASP A 303 -4.40 -9.29 33.95
N SER A 304 -4.41 -8.06 34.45
CA SER A 304 -5.40 -7.02 34.11
C SER A 304 -5.24 -6.56 32.65
N PHE A 305 -4.02 -6.38 32.15
CA PHE A 305 -3.76 -6.01 30.76
C PHE A 305 -4.16 -7.14 29.80
N ALA A 306 -3.71 -8.37 30.06
CA ALA A 306 -4.09 -9.54 29.28
C ALA A 306 -5.61 -9.77 29.27
N ALA A 307 -6.29 -9.47 30.38
CA ALA A 307 -7.76 -9.52 30.44
C ALA A 307 -8.41 -8.44 29.55
N ARG A 308 -7.89 -7.19 29.56
CA ARG A 308 -8.40 -6.13 28.68
C ARG A 308 -8.25 -6.52 27.20
N VAL A 309 -7.08 -7.01 26.79
CA VAL A 309 -6.82 -7.46 25.41
C VAL A 309 -7.79 -8.59 25.03
N ARG A 310 -7.94 -9.61 25.87
CA ARG A 310 -8.87 -10.73 25.61
C ARG A 310 -10.32 -10.28 25.53
N ASN A 311 -10.76 -9.39 26.42
CA ASN A 311 -12.13 -8.87 26.41
C ASN A 311 -12.39 -8.03 25.17
N ALA A 312 -11.47 -7.15 24.78
CA ALA A 312 -11.57 -6.36 23.55
C ALA A 312 -11.67 -7.25 22.32
N LEU A 313 -10.81 -8.26 22.23
CA LEU A 313 -10.84 -9.21 21.12
C LEU A 313 -12.16 -10.00 21.06
N SER A 314 -12.70 -10.41 22.21
CA SER A 314 -13.99 -11.10 22.28
C SER A 314 -15.14 -10.24 21.77
N VAL A 315 -15.15 -8.93 22.13
CA VAL A 315 -16.16 -7.97 21.65
C VAL A 315 -16.01 -7.76 20.13
N ILE A 316 -14.80 -7.50 19.66
CA ILE A 316 -14.52 -7.32 18.22
C ILE A 316 -15.01 -8.51 17.40
N ARG A 317 -14.73 -9.73 17.85
CA ARG A 317 -15.19 -10.97 17.20
C ARG A 317 -16.70 -11.09 17.16
N ALA A 318 -17.36 -10.89 18.29
CA ALA A 318 -18.81 -11.04 18.38
C ALA A 318 -19.56 -9.99 17.56
N GLU A 319 -19.18 -8.74 17.68
CA GLU A 319 -19.78 -7.62 16.94
C GLU A 319 -19.43 -7.70 15.45
N GLY A 320 -18.16 -8.02 15.12
CA GLY A 320 -17.67 -8.11 13.77
C GLY A 320 -18.40 -9.15 12.94
N LYS A 321 -18.54 -10.38 13.46
CA LYS A 321 -19.29 -11.46 12.77
C LYS A 321 -20.75 -11.10 12.54
N ALA A 322 -21.38 -10.49 13.52
CA ALA A 322 -22.77 -10.05 13.38
C ALA A 322 -22.91 -8.94 12.34
N ALA A 323 -21.99 -7.98 12.34
CA ALA A 323 -21.96 -6.87 11.37
C ALA A 323 -21.68 -7.37 9.95
N GLU A 324 -20.73 -8.29 9.77
CA GLU A 324 -20.42 -8.92 8.48
C GLU A 324 -21.65 -9.62 7.89
N ALA A 325 -22.28 -10.51 8.67
CA ALA A 325 -23.47 -11.24 8.22
C ALA A 325 -24.62 -10.31 7.81
N GLN A 326 -24.80 -9.18 8.51
CA GLN A 326 -25.79 -8.17 8.16
C GLN A 326 -25.39 -7.40 6.90
N ALA A 327 -24.11 -6.97 6.80
CA ALA A 327 -23.60 -6.24 5.65
C ALA A 327 -23.70 -7.05 4.34
N VAL A 328 -23.44 -8.36 4.38
CA VAL A 328 -23.62 -9.26 3.23
C VAL A 328 -25.07 -9.21 2.74
N LYS A 329 -26.04 -9.40 3.64
CA LYS A 329 -27.47 -9.39 3.29
C LYS A 329 -27.90 -8.04 2.70
N ASP A 330 -27.52 -6.94 3.35
CA ASP A 330 -27.89 -5.60 2.95
C ASP A 330 -27.28 -5.21 1.59
N THR A 331 -26.06 -5.66 1.34
CA THR A 331 -25.37 -5.37 0.08
C THR A 331 -25.93 -6.19 -1.07
N LEU A 332 -26.16 -7.51 -0.85
CA LEU A 332 -26.80 -8.37 -1.85
C LEU A 332 -28.21 -7.89 -2.22
N ALA A 333 -28.99 -7.42 -1.24
CA ALA A 333 -30.32 -6.87 -1.50
C ALA A 333 -30.30 -5.65 -2.43
N VAL A 334 -29.19 -4.90 -2.46
CA VAL A 334 -29.03 -3.69 -3.28
C VAL A 334 -28.42 -4.01 -4.64
N ILE A 335 -27.29 -4.73 -4.68
CA ILE A 335 -26.54 -4.94 -5.93
C ILE A 335 -27.03 -6.18 -6.71
N GLY A 336 -27.70 -7.13 -6.05
CA GLY A 336 -28.25 -8.32 -6.68
C GLY A 336 -27.21 -9.13 -7.45
N ASP A 337 -27.56 -9.53 -8.67
CA ASP A 337 -26.72 -10.32 -9.59
C ASP A 337 -25.83 -9.44 -10.49
N THR A 338 -25.53 -8.20 -10.08
CA THR A 338 -24.67 -7.31 -10.85
C THR A 338 -23.26 -7.90 -10.96
N PRO A 339 -22.68 -7.98 -12.18
CA PRO A 339 -21.30 -8.43 -12.34
C PRO A 339 -20.31 -7.56 -11.56
N VAL A 340 -19.40 -8.21 -10.83
CA VAL A 340 -18.32 -7.54 -10.07
C VAL A 340 -16.99 -7.81 -10.71
N ALA A 341 -16.18 -6.77 -10.89
CA ALA A 341 -14.78 -6.82 -11.30
C ALA A 341 -13.89 -6.29 -10.18
N ILE A 342 -12.84 -7.01 -9.82
CA ILE A 342 -11.91 -6.65 -8.74
C ILE A 342 -10.53 -6.39 -9.34
N ASP A 343 -9.74 -5.49 -8.76
CA ASP A 343 -8.33 -5.36 -9.10
C ASP A 343 -7.41 -5.30 -7.88
N TYR A 344 -6.12 -5.57 -8.11
CA TYR A 344 -5.09 -5.66 -7.08
C TYR A 344 -4.79 -4.34 -6.38
N THR A 345 -5.21 -3.19 -6.94
CA THR A 345 -4.94 -1.89 -6.31
C THR A 345 -5.80 -1.66 -5.08
N PHE A 346 -6.96 -2.33 -4.99
CA PHE A 346 -7.89 -2.18 -3.88
C PHE A 346 -7.31 -2.69 -2.56
N CYS A 347 -6.76 -3.90 -2.56
CA CYS A 347 -6.21 -4.52 -1.36
C CYS A 347 -5.09 -5.51 -1.70
N PRO A 348 -4.25 -5.89 -0.72
CA PRO A 348 -3.13 -6.80 -0.94
C PRO A 348 -3.55 -8.25 -1.23
N ARG A 349 -4.84 -8.60 -1.09
CA ARG A 349 -5.38 -9.96 -1.31
C ARG A 349 -6.61 -9.96 -2.22
N PRO A 350 -6.46 -9.66 -3.52
CA PRO A 350 -7.59 -9.61 -4.44
C PRO A 350 -8.31 -10.95 -4.64
N LEU A 351 -7.60 -12.09 -4.57
CA LEU A 351 -8.23 -13.40 -4.66
C LEU A 351 -8.96 -13.77 -3.36
N GLY A 352 -8.46 -13.36 -2.20
CA GLY A 352 -9.16 -13.50 -0.93
C GLY A 352 -10.51 -12.75 -0.95
N LEU A 353 -10.54 -11.52 -1.48
CA LEU A 353 -11.79 -10.78 -1.67
C LEU A 353 -12.71 -11.48 -2.68
N ALA A 354 -12.17 -11.97 -3.80
CA ALA A 354 -12.96 -12.67 -4.80
C ALA A 354 -13.63 -13.94 -4.22
N ARG A 355 -12.88 -14.72 -3.44
CA ARG A 355 -13.40 -15.90 -2.71
C ARG A 355 -14.52 -15.51 -1.76
N PHE A 356 -14.28 -14.54 -0.88
CA PHE A 356 -15.28 -14.07 0.08
C PHE A 356 -16.58 -13.67 -0.62
N LEU A 357 -16.48 -12.88 -1.68
CA LEU A 357 -17.66 -12.42 -2.40
C LEU A 357 -18.40 -13.57 -3.10
N LEU A 358 -17.68 -14.49 -3.76
CA LEU A 358 -18.28 -15.65 -4.42
C LEU A 358 -18.96 -16.61 -3.43
N ASP A 359 -18.30 -16.90 -2.30
CA ASP A 359 -18.86 -17.77 -1.26
C ASP A 359 -20.13 -17.17 -0.63
N ASN A 360 -20.27 -15.84 -0.64
CA ASN A 360 -21.45 -15.12 -0.17
C ASN A 360 -22.46 -14.78 -1.28
N GLY A 361 -22.33 -15.36 -2.47
CA GLY A 361 -23.33 -15.28 -3.54
C GLY A 361 -23.25 -14.04 -4.43
N PHE A 362 -22.19 -13.24 -4.34
CA PHE A 362 -21.94 -12.14 -5.26
C PHE A 362 -21.44 -12.64 -6.62
N ASN A 363 -21.78 -11.94 -7.69
CA ASN A 363 -21.51 -12.34 -9.07
C ASN A 363 -20.12 -11.83 -9.54
N VAL A 364 -19.02 -12.30 -8.92
CA VAL A 364 -17.67 -11.92 -9.36
C VAL A 364 -17.33 -12.61 -10.68
N LYS A 365 -16.99 -11.82 -11.71
CA LYS A 365 -16.68 -12.30 -13.05
C LYS A 365 -15.21 -12.16 -13.43
N LYS A 366 -14.55 -11.11 -12.93
CA LYS A 366 -13.20 -10.76 -13.36
C LYS A 366 -12.34 -10.34 -12.19
N VAL A 367 -11.07 -10.77 -12.18
CA VAL A 367 -10.04 -10.26 -11.28
C VAL A 367 -8.85 -9.79 -12.12
N TYR A 368 -8.51 -8.52 -11.98
CA TYR A 368 -7.38 -7.88 -12.65
C TYR A 368 -6.13 -7.98 -11.79
N VAL A 369 -5.19 -8.85 -12.19
CA VAL A 369 -3.91 -9.10 -11.49
C VAL A 369 -2.81 -9.39 -12.49
N ASP A 370 -1.58 -8.95 -12.22
CA ASP A 370 -0.40 -9.28 -13.04
C ASP A 370 0.45 -10.37 -12.37
N SER A 371 0.40 -10.43 -11.04
CA SER A 371 1.02 -11.46 -10.22
C SER A 371 0.11 -11.75 -9.02
N ILE A 372 0.03 -13.00 -8.63
CA ILE A 372 -0.75 -13.44 -7.47
C ILE A 372 0.16 -13.36 -6.23
N PRO A 373 -0.19 -12.56 -5.21
CA PRO A 373 0.59 -12.49 -3.98
C PRO A 373 0.72 -13.84 -3.29
N ALA A 374 1.85 -14.09 -2.63
CA ALA A 374 2.08 -15.36 -1.93
C ALA A 374 1.02 -15.64 -0.86
N ALA A 375 0.51 -14.59 -0.21
CA ALA A 375 -0.56 -14.68 0.78
C ALA A 375 -1.90 -15.17 0.21
N ASP A 376 -2.13 -14.98 -1.10
CA ASP A 376 -3.34 -15.44 -1.81
C ASP A 376 -3.23 -16.89 -2.33
N ARG A 377 -2.13 -17.60 -2.04
CA ARG A 377 -1.98 -19.00 -2.49
C ARG A 377 -3.14 -19.91 -2.05
N PRO A 378 -3.58 -19.89 -0.79
CA PRO A 378 -4.73 -20.71 -0.36
C PRO A 378 -6.02 -20.36 -1.10
N ASP A 379 -6.27 -19.07 -1.34
CA ASP A 379 -7.45 -18.60 -2.05
C ASP A 379 -7.40 -18.95 -3.53
N HIS A 380 -6.22 -18.86 -4.15
CA HIS A 380 -6.01 -19.31 -5.53
C HIS A 380 -6.37 -20.80 -5.68
N ASP A 381 -5.80 -21.67 -4.83
CA ASP A 381 -6.04 -23.11 -4.88
C ASP A 381 -7.51 -23.44 -4.59
N TYR A 382 -8.15 -22.71 -3.68
CA TYR A 382 -9.59 -22.84 -3.40
C TYR A 382 -10.45 -22.45 -4.60
N LEU A 383 -10.18 -21.29 -5.21
CA LEU A 383 -10.93 -20.78 -6.35
C LEU A 383 -10.76 -21.65 -7.59
N GLN A 384 -9.58 -22.23 -7.81
CA GLN A 384 -9.37 -23.20 -8.90
C GLN A 384 -10.31 -24.40 -8.80
N ASN A 385 -10.58 -24.88 -7.58
CA ASN A 385 -11.40 -26.05 -7.35
C ASN A 385 -12.91 -25.75 -7.31
N ASN A 386 -13.32 -24.61 -6.76
CA ASN A 386 -14.73 -24.31 -6.49
C ASN A 386 -15.35 -23.33 -7.51
N TYR A 387 -14.53 -22.46 -8.12
CA TYR A 387 -14.97 -21.43 -9.09
C TYR A 387 -14.06 -21.42 -10.32
N PRO A 388 -13.89 -22.56 -11.03
CA PRO A 388 -12.89 -22.76 -12.10
C PRO A 388 -13.04 -21.80 -13.27
N ASP A 389 -14.22 -21.24 -13.49
CA ASP A 389 -14.55 -20.33 -14.59
C ASP A 389 -14.31 -18.86 -14.26
N LEU A 390 -13.83 -18.52 -13.04
CA LEU A 390 -13.43 -17.15 -12.71
C LEU A 390 -12.31 -16.69 -13.64
N MET A 391 -12.49 -15.53 -14.26
CA MET A 391 -11.54 -14.99 -15.24
C MET A 391 -10.51 -14.07 -14.60
N LEU A 392 -9.23 -14.35 -14.85
CA LEU A 392 -8.13 -13.45 -14.52
C LEU A 392 -7.72 -12.64 -15.75
N TYR A 393 -7.48 -11.36 -15.55
CA TYR A 393 -7.04 -10.42 -16.57
C TYR A 393 -5.74 -9.73 -16.16
N PRO A 394 -4.78 -9.50 -17.09
CA PRO A 394 -3.61 -8.69 -16.78
C PRO A 394 -3.97 -7.21 -16.73
N THR A 395 -3.14 -6.39 -16.11
CA THR A 395 -3.27 -4.92 -16.16
C THR A 395 -2.18 -4.25 -16.98
N VAL A 396 -1.01 -4.88 -17.09
CA VAL A 396 0.17 -4.30 -17.78
C VAL A 396 0.46 -4.95 -19.14
N HIS A 397 -0.25 -5.98 -19.53
CA HIS A 397 -0.02 -6.59 -20.84
C HIS A 397 -0.31 -5.62 -21.99
N ALA A 398 0.52 -5.63 -23.06
CA ALA A 398 0.41 -4.66 -24.15
C ALA A 398 -0.96 -4.60 -24.85
N ALA A 399 -1.71 -5.72 -24.87
CA ALA A 399 -3.06 -5.77 -25.42
C ALA A 399 -4.09 -4.97 -24.60
N MET A 400 -3.83 -4.72 -23.31
CA MET A 400 -4.74 -3.98 -22.43
C MET A 400 -4.97 -2.52 -22.85
N ARG A 401 -4.11 -1.99 -23.72
CA ARG A 401 -4.33 -0.66 -24.33
C ARG A 401 -5.63 -0.56 -25.15
N PHE A 402 -6.23 -1.71 -25.50
CA PHE A 402 -7.48 -1.77 -26.26
C PHE A 402 -8.70 -2.18 -25.42
N ALA A 403 -8.51 -2.57 -24.15
CA ALA A 403 -9.57 -3.09 -23.29
C ALA A 403 -10.74 -2.10 -23.12
N SER A 404 -10.43 -0.81 -22.90
CA SER A 404 -11.45 0.23 -22.72
C SER A 404 -12.25 0.56 -23.99
N THR A 405 -11.77 0.19 -25.19
CA THR A 405 -12.46 0.42 -26.46
C THR A 405 -13.41 -0.70 -26.83
N GLU A 406 -13.21 -1.91 -26.31
CA GLU A 406 -14.11 -3.05 -26.54
C GLU A 406 -15.44 -2.91 -25.76
N ASN A 407 -15.39 -2.31 -24.59
CA ASN A 407 -16.58 -2.09 -23.78
C ASN A 407 -17.49 -0.95 -24.32
N THR A 408 -16.98 -0.06 -25.17
CA THR A 408 -17.79 1.00 -25.82
C THR A 408 -18.53 0.54 -27.08
N GLU A 409 -18.16 -0.58 -27.69
CA GLU A 409 -18.84 -1.12 -28.88
C GLU A 409 -20.13 -1.93 -28.54
N GLY A 410 -20.37 -2.20 -27.24
CA GLY A 410 -21.57 -2.89 -26.73
C GLY A 410 -22.77 -1.99 -26.41
N GLU A 411 -22.64 -0.66 -26.47
CA GLU A 411 -23.71 0.30 -26.18
C GLU A 411 -24.62 0.58 -27.37
N GLY A 412 -25.16 -0.47 -27.95
CA GLY A 412 -26.26 -0.43 -28.90
C GLY A 412 -27.56 -0.97 -28.28
N ALA A 413 -27.84 -0.68 -27.01
CA ALA A 413 -29.05 -1.09 -26.33
C ALA A 413 -30.02 0.10 -26.18
N SER A 414 -31.22 -0.08 -26.72
CA SER A 414 -32.38 0.78 -26.71
C SER A 414 -32.64 1.47 -25.37
N ALA A 415 -32.80 2.79 -25.44
CA ALA A 415 -33.35 3.62 -24.38
C ALA A 415 -34.82 3.24 -24.16
N ASP A 416 -35.10 2.32 -23.24
CA ASP A 416 -36.42 2.18 -22.64
C ASP A 416 -36.36 1.33 -21.36
N SER A 417 -36.19 1.96 -20.20
CA SER A 417 -36.78 1.60 -18.90
C SER A 417 -36.14 2.41 -17.76
N ASP A 418 -36.93 2.86 -16.84
CA ASP A 418 -36.65 3.67 -15.64
C ASP A 418 -35.69 3.00 -14.64
N ARG A 419 -34.45 3.16 -14.82
CA ARG A 419 -33.17 2.92 -14.14
C ARG A 419 -32.24 2.13 -15.05
N GLU A 420 -31.24 2.80 -15.57
CA GLU A 420 -30.15 2.15 -16.30
C GLU A 420 -29.50 1.13 -15.36
N LYS A 421 -29.63 -0.15 -15.68
CA LYS A 421 -29.09 -1.24 -14.89
C LYS A 421 -27.56 -1.14 -14.91
N VAL A 422 -26.92 -1.07 -13.74
CA VAL A 422 -25.45 -1.08 -13.62
C VAL A 422 -24.89 -2.30 -14.34
N SER A 423 -24.08 -2.09 -15.36
CA SER A 423 -23.52 -3.17 -16.18
C SER A 423 -22.42 -3.95 -15.44
N VAL A 424 -21.53 -3.24 -14.72
CA VAL A 424 -20.45 -3.79 -13.91
C VAL A 424 -20.17 -2.88 -12.71
N LEU A 425 -20.02 -3.48 -11.52
CA LEU A 425 -19.51 -2.82 -10.33
C LEU A 425 -18.02 -3.13 -10.19
N ALA A 426 -17.16 -2.12 -10.21
CA ALA A 426 -15.74 -2.30 -10.07
C ALA A 426 -15.27 -2.08 -8.61
N VAL A 427 -14.38 -2.95 -8.13
CA VAL A 427 -13.70 -2.81 -6.85
C VAL A 427 -12.22 -2.59 -7.12
N GLY A 428 -11.81 -1.31 -7.13
CA GLY A 428 -10.47 -0.85 -7.47
C GLY A 428 -10.45 0.08 -8.69
N GLN A 429 -9.37 0.84 -8.80
CA GLN A 429 -9.23 1.92 -9.79
C GLN A 429 -8.94 1.39 -11.20
N LYS A 430 -8.14 0.32 -11.32
CA LYS A 430 -7.83 -0.28 -12.62
C LYS A 430 -9.01 -1.05 -13.19
N ALA A 431 -9.76 -1.77 -12.36
CA ALA A 431 -11.00 -2.39 -12.77
C ALA A 431 -12.00 -1.34 -13.30
N ALA A 432 -12.16 -0.23 -12.58
CA ALA A 432 -13.00 0.89 -13.03
C ALA A 432 -12.57 1.42 -14.42
N TYR A 433 -11.26 1.58 -14.63
CA TYR A 433 -10.72 2.05 -15.90
C TYR A 433 -10.97 1.05 -17.04
N PHE A 434 -10.65 -0.24 -16.83
CA PHE A 434 -10.77 -1.24 -17.89
C PHE A 434 -12.22 -1.63 -18.21
N GLU A 435 -13.11 -1.61 -17.21
CA GLU A 435 -14.55 -1.83 -17.40
C GLU A 435 -15.29 -0.58 -17.89
N ASN A 436 -14.62 0.59 -17.89
CA ASN A 436 -15.22 1.88 -18.22
C ASN A 436 -16.53 2.15 -17.46
N THR A 437 -16.56 1.79 -16.17
CA THR A 437 -17.76 1.92 -15.34
C THR A 437 -17.66 3.11 -14.40
N LYS A 438 -18.77 3.81 -14.21
CA LYS A 438 -18.92 4.90 -13.25
C LYS A 438 -19.23 4.39 -11.82
N HIS A 439 -19.57 3.12 -11.70
CA HIS A 439 -19.91 2.46 -10.46
C HIS A 439 -18.68 1.72 -9.92
N PHE A 440 -17.90 2.39 -9.06
CA PHE A 440 -16.66 1.78 -8.56
C PHE A 440 -16.27 2.24 -7.15
N VAL A 441 -15.59 1.34 -6.44
CA VAL A 441 -14.96 1.61 -5.16
C VAL A 441 -13.58 2.24 -5.42
N ASN A 442 -13.40 3.48 -4.94
CA ASN A 442 -12.15 4.24 -5.11
C ASN A 442 -11.29 4.17 -3.84
N VAL A 443 -10.73 3.02 -3.56
CA VAL A 443 -9.81 2.77 -2.45
C VAL A 443 -8.56 2.07 -2.97
N VAL A 444 -7.42 2.35 -2.39
CA VAL A 444 -6.13 1.70 -2.68
C VAL A 444 -5.53 1.10 -1.41
N GLU A 445 -4.80 0.00 -1.56
CA GLU A 445 -4.02 -0.64 -0.50
C GLU A 445 -4.78 -0.92 0.80
N GLY A 446 -6.05 -1.28 0.68
CA GLY A 446 -6.92 -1.58 1.80
C GLY A 446 -7.40 -0.37 2.60
N GLY A 447 -7.01 0.87 2.22
CA GLY A 447 -7.54 2.10 2.79
C GLY A 447 -7.40 2.25 4.32
N GLY A 448 -6.44 1.56 4.93
CA GLY A 448 -6.25 1.55 6.40
C GLY A 448 -7.27 0.71 7.18
N MET A 449 -8.08 -0.08 6.47
CA MET A 449 -9.07 -0.99 7.05
C MET A 449 -8.42 -2.29 7.54
N THR A 450 -8.88 -2.87 8.64
CA THR A 450 -8.38 -4.15 9.17
C THR A 450 -9.48 -4.93 9.88
N GLY A 451 -9.37 -6.27 9.86
CA GLY A 451 -10.29 -7.16 10.57
C GLY A 451 -11.69 -7.23 9.95
N TYR A 452 -12.71 -7.47 10.75
CA TYR A 452 -14.12 -7.50 10.35
C TYR A 452 -14.62 -6.15 9.81
N GLU A 453 -14.06 -5.05 10.34
CA GLU A 453 -14.38 -3.72 9.83
C GLU A 453 -13.99 -3.59 8.35
N ALA A 454 -12.85 -4.15 7.93
CA ALA A 454 -12.46 -4.13 6.53
C ALA A 454 -13.48 -4.85 5.63
N VAL A 455 -14.06 -5.95 6.09
CA VAL A 455 -15.11 -6.68 5.37
C VAL A 455 -16.38 -5.85 5.27
N THR A 456 -16.89 -5.38 6.41
CA THR A 456 -18.15 -4.62 6.48
C THR A 456 -18.07 -3.32 5.71
N ARG A 457 -16.96 -2.60 5.81
CA ARG A 457 -16.73 -1.35 5.07
C ARG A 457 -16.58 -1.59 3.58
N THR A 458 -15.89 -2.65 3.15
CA THR A 458 -15.81 -3.02 1.72
C THR A 458 -17.20 -3.22 1.15
N LEU A 459 -18.06 -3.96 1.81
CA LEU A 459 -19.43 -4.19 1.39
C LEU A 459 -20.25 -2.88 1.37
N GLY A 460 -20.08 -2.02 2.37
CA GLY A 460 -20.70 -0.69 2.42
C GLY A 460 -20.26 0.19 1.26
N LEU A 461 -18.95 0.20 0.93
CA LEU A 461 -18.40 0.93 -0.21
C LEU A 461 -18.90 0.39 -1.56
N MET A 462 -19.06 -0.93 -1.69
CA MET A 462 -19.64 -1.55 -2.89
C MET A 462 -21.10 -1.12 -3.06
N LYS A 463 -21.88 -1.10 -1.99
CA LYS A 463 -23.28 -0.61 -2.01
C LYS A 463 -23.35 0.86 -2.39
N ASP A 464 -22.50 1.71 -1.81
CA ASP A 464 -22.42 3.14 -2.16
C ASP A 464 -22.04 3.34 -3.62
N ALA A 465 -21.02 2.61 -4.09
CA ALA A 465 -20.57 2.69 -5.48
C ALA A 465 -21.63 2.22 -6.49
N TYR A 466 -22.48 1.27 -6.11
CA TYR A 466 -23.63 0.85 -6.93
C TYR A 466 -24.70 1.93 -7.02
N LEU A 467 -24.96 2.64 -5.94
CA LEU A 467 -26.02 3.66 -5.86
C LEU A 467 -25.60 5.01 -6.44
N HIS A 468 -24.31 5.33 -6.44
CA HIS A 468 -23.79 6.63 -6.80
C HIS A 468 -22.69 6.53 -7.86
N GLU A 469 -22.88 7.23 -8.97
CA GLU A 469 -21.89 7.35 -10.04
C GLU A 469 -20.69 8.19 -9.61
N LYS A 470 -19.51 7.80 -10.08
CA LYS A 470 -18.25 8.53 -9.92
C LYS A 470 -17.57 8.72 -11.27
N SER A 471 -16.85 9.83 -11.43
CA SER A 471 -16.12 10.10 -12.66
C SER A 471 -14.78 9.31 -12.68
N VAL A 472 -14.68 8.28 -13.50
CA VAL A 472 -13.42 7.55 -13.73
C VAL A 472 -12.35 8.51 -14.25
N ARG A 473 -12.72 9.43 -15.15
CA ARG A 473 -11.77 10.40 -15.68
C ARG A 473 -11.13 11.22 -14.56
N ASP A 474 -11.95 11.84 -13.71
CA ASP A 474 -11.46 12.81 -12.73
C ASP A 474 -10.79 12.12 -11.53
N LEU A 475 -11.28 10.95 -11.11
CA LEU A 475 -10.76 10.24 -9.94
C LEU A 475 -9.63 9.28 -10.26
N VAL A 476 -9.60 8.72 -11.46
CA VAL A 476 -8.66 7.64 -11.81
C VAL A 476 -7.64 8.08 -12.87
N GLN A 477 -8.06 8.83 -13.89
CA GLN A 477 -7.22 9.16 -15.03
C GLN A 477 -6.54 10.53 -14.92
N VAL A 478 -7.22 11.55 -14.40
CA VAL A 478 -6.69 12.90 -14.29
C VAL A 478 -5.75 12.99 -13.10
N LYS A 479 -4.49 13.28 -13.36
CA LYS A 479 -3.50 13.59 -12.34
C LYS A 479 -3.64 15.05 -11.89
N GLY A 480 -3.22 15.33 -10.66
CA GLY A 480 -3.25 16.67 -10.06
C GLY A 480 -4.40 16.93 -9.08
N LEU A 481 -5.26 15.94 -8.85
CA LEU A 481 -6.30 16.03 -7.81
C LEU A 481 -5.79 15.66 -6.40
N GLY A 482 -4.49 15.37 -6.28
CA GLY A 482 -3.83 15.01 -5.03
C GLY A 482 -4.11 13.58 -4.58
N CYS A 483 -3.36 13.16 -3.57
CA CYS A 483 -3.49 11.81 -2.99
C CYS A 483 -4.79 11.62 -2.20
N GLU A 484 -5.42 12.71 -1.74
CA GLU A 484 -6.70 12.69 -1.02
C GLU A 484 -7.85 12.08 -1.82
N VAL A 485 -7.73 12.05 -3.14
CA VAL A 485 -8.76 11.47 -4.02
C VAL A 485 -8.79 9.94 -3.94
N CYS A 486 -7.71 9.31 -3.52
CA CYS A 486 -7.62 7.85 -3.43
C CYS A 486 -8.42 7.25 -2.25
N VAL A 487 -8.92 8.08 -1.36
CA VAL A 487 -9.67 7.68 -0.15
C VAL A 487 -11.09 8.26 -0.09
N ARG A 488 -11.55 8.87 -1.16
CA ARG A 488 -12.89 9.46 -1.24
C ARG A 488 -13.87 8.62 -2.02
#